data_7f15f805b1b60c9076ef90acebd6a275
#
_entry.id   7f15f805b1b60c9076ef90acebd6a275
#
_cell.length_a   1.000
_cell.length_b   1.000
_cell.length_c   1.000
_cell.angle_alpha   90.00
_cell.angle_beta   90.00
_cell.angle_gamma   90.00
#
_symmetry.space_group_name_H-M   'P 1'
#
loop_
_entity.id
_entity.type
_entity.pdbx_description
1 polymer ?
#
loop_
_entity_poly.entity_id
_entity_poly.type
_entity_poly.pdbx_seq_one_letter_code
_entity_poly.pdbx_strand_id
1 'polypeptide(L)'
;IQTGTYKDLMIDIARHSYTTKSFGRFKYLYRIMGIFGRIKDKKRIDIQAVSCLKHDSLAFLEKIYCPTLIIGAEKDDVLGADGSLGLHQHIKGSQLIILPECGHALYEQNKNFQKRVLVFLES
;
A
#
# COMPACT_ATOMS: atom_id res chain seq x y z
N ILE A 1 -0.97 9.27 -18.16
CA ILE A 1 0.24 8.43 -18.41
C ILE A 1 0.51 8.45 -19.92
N GLN A 2 1.01 9.56 -20.47
CA GLN A 2 1.03 9.69 -21.93
C GLN A 2 2.33 9.26 -22.64
N THR A 3 3.45 9.07 -21.95
CA THR A 3 4.75 8.86 -22.66
C THR A 3 5.76 7.95 -21.95
N GLY A 4 5.42 7.31 -20.82
CA GLY A 4 6.37 6.49 -20.08
C GLY A 4 6.44 5.03 -20.57
N THR A 5 7.60 4.42 -20.44
CA THR A 5 7.80 2.99 -20.64
C THR A 5 7.28 2.19 -19.44
N TYR A 6 7.09 0.87 -19.60
CA TYR A 6 6.78 0.00 -18.45
C TYR A 6 7.82 0.11 -17.33
N LYS A 7 9.08 0.29 -17.69
CA LYS A 7 10.18 0.52 -16.76
C LYS A 7 9.98 1.79 -15.94
N ASP A 8 9.56 2.89 -16.59
CA ASP A 8 9.34 4.16 -15.89
C ASP A 8 8.18 4.02 -14.90
N LEU A 9 7.10 3.34 -15.29
CA LEU A 9 5.97 3.02 -14.41
C LEU A 9 6.42 2.20 -13.20
N MET A 10 7.22 1.14 -13.40
CA MET A 10 7.70 0.28 -12.30
C MET A 10 8.62 1.04 -11.33
N ILE A 11 9.47 1.92 -11.84
CA ILE A 11 10.34 2.75 -11.01
C ILE A 11 9.50 3.77 -10.22
N ASP A 12 8.48 4.34 -10.83
CA ASP A 12 7.60 5.31 -10.19
C ASP A 12 6.78 4.67 -9.07
N ILE A 13 6.17 3.50 -9.33
CA ILE A 13 5.49 2.70 -8.31
C ILE A 13 6.43 2.40 -7.14
N ALA A 14 7.65 1.94 -7.42
CA ALA A 14 8.61 1.63 -6.37
C ALA A 14 9.01 2.87 -5.57
N ARG A 15 9.15 4.03 -6.21
CA ARG A 15 9.52 5.29 -5.55
C ARG A 15 8.46 5.74 -4.53
N HIS A 16 7.18 5.58 -4.86
CA HIS A 16 6.08 5.94 -3.95
C HIS A 16 5.77 4.85 -2.92
N SER A 17 6.08 3.58 -3.23
CA SER A 17 5.78 2.46 -2.32
C SER A 17 6.82 2.28 -1.21
N TYR A 18 8.07 2.70 -1.43
CA TYR A 18 9.16 2.49 -0.47
C TYR A 18 9.72 3.81 0.06
N THR A 19 10.16 3.81 1.31
CA THR A 19 10.98 4.92 1.83
C THR A 19 12.28 5.07 1.03
N THR A 20 12.87 6.24 1.00
CA THR A 20 14.11 6.52 0.27
C THR A 20 15.23 5.50 0.56
N LYS A 21 15.33 5.08 1.84
CA LYS A 21 16.31 4.07 2.28
C LYS A 21 16.03 2.70 1.67
N SER A 22 14.78 2.28 1.67
CA SER A 22 14.35 0.98 1.13
C SER A 22 14.36 0.98 -0.40
N PHE A 23 13.93 2.07 -1.04
CA PHE A 23 14.02 2.25 -2.49
C PHE A 23 15.44 2.05 -3.02
N GLY A 24 16.46 2.58 -2.34
CA GLY A 24 17.86 2.39 -2.71
C GLY A 24 18.26 0.91 -2.84
N ARG A 25 17.66 0.02 -2.03
CA ARG A 25 17.87 -1.43 -2.06
C ARG A 25 17.17 -2.12 -3.23
N PHE A 26 15.95 -1.71 -3.53
CA PHE A 26 15.08 -2.39 -4.51
C PHE A 26 15.11 -1.78 -5.91
N LYS A 27 15.63 -0.55 -6.10
CA LYS A 27 15.60 0.16 -7.37
C LYS A 27 16.19 -0.63 -8.56
N TYR A 28 17.22 -1.42 -8.31
CA TYR A 28 17.83 -2.24 -9.37
C TYR A 28 16.93 -3.41 -9.78
N LEU A 29 16.25 -4.04 -8.83
CA LEU A 29 15.29 -5.11 -9.10
C LEU A 29 14.14 -4.59 -9.96
N TYR A 30 13.52 -3.47 -9.58
CA TYR A 30 12.44 -2.84 -10.35
C TYR A 30 12.90 -2.40 -11.74
N ARG A 31 14.16 -1.96 -11.85
CA ARG A 31 14.75 -1.60 -13.14
C ARG A 31 14.89 -2.79 -14.07
N ILE A 32 15.31 -3.95 -13.54
CA ILE A 32 15.43 -5.21 -14.30
C ILE A 32 14.03 -5.71 -14.69
N MET A 33 13.10 -5.77 -13.74
CA MET A 33 11.70 -6.17 -14.01
C MET A 33 11.06 -5.27 -15.07
N GLY A 34 11.35 -3.98 -15.06
CA GLY A 34 10.86 -3.02 -16.05
C GLY A 34 11.39 -3.24 -17.47
N ILE A 35 12.54 -3.90 -17.64
CA ILE A 35 13.09 -4.23 -18.97
C ILE A 35 12.32 -5.40 -19.61
N PHE A 36 11.97 -6.41 -18.82
CA PHE A 36 11.31 -7.63 -19.31
C PHE A 36 9.77 -7.52 -19.31
N GLY A 37 9.22 -6.58 -18.54
CA GLY A 37 7.79 -6.36 -18.46
C GLY A 37 7.26 -5.45 -19.57
N ARG A 38 5.98 -5.62 -19.87
CA ARG A 38 5.23 -4.71 -20.76
C ARG A 38 3.78 -4.60 -20.31
N ILE A 39 3.23 -3.43 -20.53
CA ILE A 39 1.80 -3.20 -20.33
C ILE A 39 1.06 -3.90 -21.47
N LYS A 40 0.37 -4.99 -21.14
CA LYS A 40 -0.40 -5.78 -22.12
C LYS A 40 -1.76 -5.14 -22.42
N ASP A 41 -2.36 -4.47 -21.43
CA ASP A 41 -3.71 -3.91 -21.53
C ASP A 41 -3.80 -2.58 -20.78
N LYS A 42 -3.60 -1.49 -21.52
CA LYS A 42 -3.73 -0.13 -20.99
C LYS A 42 -5.15 0.17 -20.49
N LYS A 43 -6.17 -0.30 -21.23
CA LYS A 43 -7.58 -0.05 -20.89
C LYS A 43 -7.91 -0.63 -19.51
N ARG A 44 -7.37 -1.79 -19.17
CA ARG A 44 -7.55 -2.40 -17.85
C ARG A 44 -6.92 -1.57 -16.74
N ILE A 45 -5.73 -1.01 -16.96
CA ILE A 45 -5.07 -0.11 -16.00
C ILE A 45 -5.91 1.15 -15.78
N ASP A 46 -6.41 1.75 -16.85
CA ASP A 46 -7.25 2.95 -16.77
C ASP A 46 -8.55 2.67 -16.00
N ILE A 47 -9.20 1.53 -16.26
CA ILE A 47 -10.39 1.10 -15.51
C ILE A 47 -10.09 0.93 -14.03
N GLN A 48 -8.98 0.27 -13.68
CA GLN A 48 -8.57 0.09 -12.29
C GLN A 48 -8.29 1.43 -11.60
N ALA A 49 -7.55 2.33 -12.26
CA ALA A 49 -7.25 3.65 -11.72
C ALA A 49 -8.53 4.46 -11.45
N VAL A 50 -9.46 4.47 -12.40
CA VAL A 50 -10.77 5.15 -12.23
C VAL A 50 -11.57 4.50 -11.11
N SER A 51 -11.54 3.18 -10.98
CA SER A 51 -12.24 2.47 -9.90
C SER A 51 -11.66 2.81 -8.54
N CYS A 52 -10.34 2.90 -8.40
CA CYS A 52 -9.69 3.35 -7.17
C CYS A 52 -10.09 4.78 -6.79
N LEU A 53 -10.11 5.71 -7.77
CA LEU A 53 -10.49 7.10 -7.54
C LEU A 53 -11.96 7.28 -7.14
N LYS A 54 -12.84 6.38 -7.57
CA LYS A 54 -14.27 6.41 -7.26
C LYS A 54 -14.65 5.57 -6.03
N HIS A 55 -13.68 4.82 -5.50
CA HIS A 55 -13.94 3.95 -4.35
C HIS A 55 -14.20 4.79 -3.10
N ASP A 56 -15.36 4.55 -2.50
CA ASP A 56 -15.73 5.09 -1.19
C ASP A 56 -16.42 3.98 -0.40
N SER A 57 -15.80 3.57 0.68
CA SER A 57 -16.32 2.56 1.60
C SER A 57 -16.74 3.11 2.96
N LEU A 58 -16.62 4.41 3.19
CA LEU A 58 -16.87 5.04 4.50
C LEU A 58 -18.22 4.64 5.09
N ALA A 59 -19.29 4.65 4.28
CA ALA A 59 -20.64 4.30 4.72
C ALA A 59 -20.81 2.83 5.18
N PHE A 60 -19.83 1.98 4.91
CA PHE A 60 -19.85 0.55 5.25
C PHE A 60 -18.93 0.18 6.42
N LEU A 61 -17.97 1.04 6.77
CA LEU A 61 -16.97 0.74 7.80
C LEU A 61 -17.59 0.49 9.16
N GLU A 62 -18.63 1.24 9.52
CA GLU A 62 -19.35 1.06 10.79
C GLU A 62 -20.11 -0.26 10.89
N LYS A 63 -20.27 -0.99 9.77
CA LYS A 63 -20.92 -2.31 9.72
C LYS A 63 -19.92 -3.46 9.90
N ILE A 64 -18.65 -3.16 10.11
CA ILE A 64 -17.63 -4.16 10.38
C ILE A 64 -17.64 -4.45 11.88
N TYR A 65 -18.08 -5.66 12.24
CA TYR A 65 -18.21 -6.11 13.64
C TYR A 65 -17.19 -7.20 14.03
N CYS A 66 -16.45 -7.74 13.05
CA CYS A 66 -15.41 -8.72 13.34
C CYS A 66 -14.16 -8.03 13.95
N PRO A 67 -13.35 -8.77 14.72
CA PRO A 67 -12.06 -8.29 15.17
C PRO A 67 -11.24 -7.80 13.98
N THR A 68 -10.74 -6.57 14.06
CA THR A 68 -10.06 -5.91 12.95
C THR A 68 -8.73 -5.33 13.40
N LEU A 69 -7.65 -5.72 12.72
CA LEU A 69 -6.33 -5.11 12.87
C LEU A 69 -6.03 -4.22 11.67
N ILE A 70 -5.72 -2.97 11.92
CA ILE A 70 -5.29 -1.99 10.93
C ILE A 70 -3.81 -1.73 11.13
N ILE A 71 -3.02 -1.94 10.08
CA ILE A 71 -1.58 -1.65 10.11
C ILE A 71 -1.29 -0.61 9.04
N GLY A 72 -0.91 0.58 9.46
CA GLY A 72 -0.52 1.69 8.60
C GLY A 72 0.97 1.94 8.61
N ALA A 73 1.44 2.76 7.68
CA ALA A 73 2.83 3.22 7.60
C ALA A 73 2.90 4.74 7.77
N GLU A 74 3.86 5.21 8.57
CA GLU A 74 4.05 6.63 8.84
C GLU A 74 4.43 7.42 7.56
N LYS A 75 5.20 6.79 6.67
CA LYS A 75 5.72 7.39 5.43
C LYS A 75 5.06 6.79 4.18
N ASP A 76 3.76 6.57 4.25
CA ASP A 76 2.98 6.10 3.09
C ASP A 76 2.71 7.27 2.15
N ASP A 77 3.41 7.32 1.02
CA ASP A 77 3.25 8.35 -0.01
C ASP A 77 2.13 8.02 -1.02
N VAL A 78 1.49 6.86 -0.91
CA VAL A 78 0.40 6.43 -1.81
C VAL A 78 -0.97 6.77 -1.24
N LEU A 79 -1.23 6.36 0.00
CA LEU A 79 -2.53 6.53 0.67
C LEU A 79 -2.49 7.55 1.81
N GLY A 80 -1.28 7.89 2.27
CA GLY A 80 -1.10 8.70 3.47
C GLY A 80 -1.33 7.91 4.77
N ALA A 81 -0.72 8.34 5.86
CA ALA A 81 -0.96 7.77 7.19
C ALA A 81 -2.41 7.99 7.67
N ASP A 82 -3.05 9.05 7.19
CA ASP A 82 -4.42 9.44 7.56
C ASP A 82 -5.46 8.40 7.11
N GLY A 83 -5.19 7.66 6.04
CA GLY A 83 -6.08 6.58 5.59
C GLY A 83 -6.28 5.50 6.65
N SER A 84 -5.20 5.05 7.29
CA SER A 84 -5.26 4.06 8.37
C SER A 84 -5.92 4.60 9.64
N LEU A 85 -5.69 5.86 9.98
CA LEU A 85 -6.36 6.55 11.07
C LEU A 85 -7.86 6.67 10.82
N GLY A 86 -8.25 7.06 9.60
CA GLY A 86 -9.65 7.15 9.19
C GLY A 86 -10.38 5.81 9.30
N LEU A 87 -9.77 4.71 8.87
CA LEU A 87 -10.34 3.37 9.04
C LEU A 87 -10.56 3.05 10.53
N HIS A 88 -9.56 3.33 11.37
CA HIS A 88 -9.66 3.07 12.81
C HIS A 88 -10.77 3.88 13.50
N GLN A 89 -10.98 5.12 13.09
CA GLN A 89 -12.05 5.96 13.62
C GLN A 89 -13.44 5.43 13.29
N HIS A 90 -13.63 4.78 12.14
CA HIS A 90 -14.94 4.31 11.68
C HIS A 90 -15.18 2.82 11.98
N ILE A 91 -14.17 2.00 12.16
CA ILE A 91 -14.32 0.58 12.50
C ILE A 91 -14.26 0.41 14.02
N LYS A 92 -15.41 0.29 14.63
CA LYS A 92 -15.54 0.18 16.09
C LYS A 92 -14.85 -1.06 16.63
N GLY A 93 -13.99 -0.86 17.63
CA GLY A 93 -13.24 -1.96 18.24
C GLY A 93 -12.04 -2.46 17.44
N SER A 94 -11.66 -1.77 16.34
CA SER A 94 -10.43 -2.10 15.63
C SER A 94 -9.19 -1.78 16.46
N GLN A 95 -8.11 -2.50 16.19
CA GLN A 95 -6.75 -2.20 16.70
C GLN A 95 -5.97 -1.49 15.62
N LEU A 96 -5.21 -0.44 15.98
CA LEU A 96 -4.37 0.32 15.05
C LEU A 96 -2.89 0.20 15.42
N ILE A 97 -2.07 -0.10 14.43
CA ILE A 97 -0.61 -0.05 14.52
C ILE A 97 -0.08 0.82 13.38
N ILE A 98 0.61 1.91 13.71
CA ILE A 98 1.35 2.69 12.73
C ILE A 98 2.82 2.30 12.81
N LEU A 99 3.37 1.84 11.69
CA LEU A 99 4.78 1.44 11.61
C LEU A 99 5.65 2.65 11.23
N PRO A 100 6.55 3.07 12.15
CA PRO A 100 7.46 4.16 11.86
C PRO A 100 8.45 3.76 10.77
N GLU A 101 8.95 4.75 10.04
CA GLU A 101 9.98 4.57 9.00
C GLU A 101 9.60 3.61 7.86
N CYS A 102 8.33 3.25 7.70
CA CYS A 102 7.81 2.43 6.61
C CYS A 102 7.02 3.28 5.61
N GLY A 103 7.10 2.93 4.34
CA GLY A 103 6.25 3.43 3.27
C GLY A 103 5.10 2.47 2.96
N HIS A 104 4.42 2.65 1.83
CA HIS A 104 3.26 1.86 1.41
C HIS A 104 3.52 0.34 1.41
N ALA A 105 4.70 -0.11 0.97
CA ALA A 105 5.10 -1.51 1.02
C ALA A 105 5.61 -1.93 2.42
N LEU A 106 4.90 -1.58 3.47
CA LEU A 106 5.28 -1.76 4.88
C LEU A 106 5.57 -3.22 5.26
N TYR A 107 4.85 -4.17 4.65
CA TYR A 107 5.00 -5.60 4.89
C TYR A 107 6.37 -6.16 4.42
N GLU A 108 7.03 -5.50 3.45
CA GLU A 108 8.38 -5.84 3.00
C GLU A 108 9.47 -5.08 3.77
N GLN A 109 9.12 -3.94 4.36
CA GLN A 109 10.06 -3.06 5.03
C GLN A 109 10.20 -3.36 6.53
N ASN A 110 9.15 -3.89 7.16
CA ASN A 110 9.15 -4.19 8.59
C ASN A 110 9.28 -5.68 8.87
N LYS A 111 10.39 -6.08 9.47
CA LYS A 111 10.68 -7.50 9.80
C LYS A 111 9.69 -8.13 10.80
N ASN A 112 9.02 -7.31 11.60
CA ASN A 112 8.07 -7.76 12.61
C ASN A 112 6.61 -7.72 12.12
N PHE A 113 6.37 -7.35 10.86
CA PHE A 113 5.01 -7.26 10.33
C PHE A 113 4.24 -8.57 10.49
N GLN A 114 4.79 -9.68 10.00
CA GLN A 114 4.17 -11.00 10.07
C GLN A 114 3.89 -11.44 11.51
N LYS A 115 4.84 -11.20 12.43
CA LYS A 115 4.67 -11.54 13.85
C LYS A 115 3.48 -10.76 14.47
N ARG A 116 3.31 -9.49 14.13
CA ARG A 116 2.18 -8.67 14.62
C ARG A 116 0.84 -9.21 14.14
N VAL A 117 0.78 -9.61 12.86
CA VAL A 117 -0.43 -10.22 12.29
C VAL A 117 -0.74 -11.55 12.99
N LEU A 118 0.26 -12.42 13.19
CA LEU A 118 0.06 -13.70 13.87
C LEU A 118 -0.43 -13.52 15.31
N VAL A 119 0.18 -12.61 16.08
CA VAL A 119 -0.27 -12.33 17.46
C VAL A 119 -1.73 -11.88 17.50
N PHE A 120 -2.16 -11.07 16.55
CA PHE A 120 -3.56 -10.66 16.45
C PHE A 120 -4.50 -11.83 16.09
N LEU A 121 -4.09 -12.72 15.20
CA LEU A 121 -4.91 -13.87 14.78
C LEU A 121 -5.02 -14.95 15.86
N GLU A 122 -4.11 -14.97 16.82
CA GLU A 122 -4.09 -15.90 17.96
C GLU A 122 -4.79 -15.35 19.21
N SER A 123 -5.19 -14.06 19.20
CA SER A 123 -5.88 -13.40 20.32
C SER A 123 -7.40 -13.54 20.20
#